data_eb45ea96938ef169dea80106ad408c2e
#
_entry.id   eb45ea96938ef169dea80106ad408c2e
#
_cell.length_a   1.000
_cell.length_b   1.000
_cell.length_c   1.000
_cell.angle_alpha   90.00
_cell.angle_beta   90.00
_cell.angle_gamma   90.00
#
_symmetry.space_group_name_H-M   'P 1'
#
loop_
_entity.id
_entity.type
_entity.pdbx_description
1 polymer ?
#
loop_
_entity_poly.entity_id
_entity_poly.type
_entity_poly.pdbx_seq_one_letter_code
_entity_poly.pdbx_strand_id
1 'polypeptide(L)'
;IYMLYTGGTTGMPKGVMYKQGGFVTSMLKTLKAMGFEMPDDIDQLPEYVAKIKEANMLPKSLVACPLMHGTGMWLGAFLPMLTGGCVVSVPNLSFDADKLWEEVERSKISSIVIVGDAFAKPMLESLNKAKEAGKPYDISSVMLIISSGVMWSSEVKKALLEHHDMMLMDTMGSTEGGMGASITSRAMPTETAKFRLNPGTVIVSDDGEEVEPGSGVMGKIGTSGLVPEGYYKDPVKSAETFKEFNGVRYSFPGDYATINEDGTINL
;
A
#
# COMPACT_ATOMS: atom_id res chain seq x y z
N ILE A 1 3.41 8.71 20.47
CA ILE A 1 2.69 7.53 19.93
C ILE A 1 1.75 8.00 18.83
N TYR A 2 1.79 7.34 17.67
CA TYR A 2 0.75 7.36 16.65
C TYR A 2 -0.14 6.14 16.84
N MET A 3 -1.43 6.28 16.70
CA MET A 3 -2.38 5.17 16.87
C MET A 3 -3.41 5.18 15.76
N LEU A 4 -3.62 4.01 15.15
CA LEU A 4 -4.68 3.78 14.17
C LEU A 4 -5.57 2.63 14.65
N TYR A 5 -6.88 2.82 14.59
CA TYR A 5 -7.83 1.76 14.91
C TYR A 5 -8.03 0.84 13.70
N THR A 6 -7.97 -0.47 13.94
CA THR A 6 -8.32 -1.50 12.97
C THR A 6 -9.66 -2.12 13.33
N GLY A 7 -10.53 -2.30 12.34
CA GLY A 7 -11.75 -3.10 12.49
C GLY A 7 -11.37 -4.57 12.38
N GLY A 8 -11.13 -5.23 13.51
CA GLY A 8 -10.89 -6.68 13.50
C GLY A 8 -12.09 -7.44 12.92
N THR A 9 -11.82 -8.49 12.15
CA THR A 9 -12.83 -9.37 11.56
C THR A 9 -13.64 -10.15 12.62
N THR A 10 -13.19 -10.15 13.86
CA THR A 10 -13.69 -11.01 14.94
C THR A 10 -13.94 -10.29 16.27
N GLY A 11 -14.11 -8.97 16.32
CA GLY A 11 -14.32 -8.31 17.61
C GLY A 11 -14.32 -6.78 17.59
N MET A 12 -14.16 -6.19 18.77
CA MET A 12 -14.08 -4.74 18.95
C MET A 12 -12.85 -4.17 18.22
N PRO A 13 -12.97 -2.95 17.65
CA PRO A 13 -11.82 -2.27 17.02
C PRO A 13 -10.63 -2.15 17.99
N LYS A 14 -9.42 -2.38 17.49
CA LYS A 14 -8.18 -2.32 18.27
C LYS A 14 -7.36 -1.10 17.84
N GLY A 15 -6.84 -0.36 18.80
CA GLY A 15 -5.92 0.74 18.55
C GLY A 15 -4.49 0.24 18.42
N VAL A 16 -3.97 0.13 17.21
CA VAL A 16 -2.58 -0.26 16.93
C VAL A 16 -1.66 0.93 17.19
N MET A 17 -0.69 0.76 18.08
CA MET A 17 0.18 1.84 18.56
C MET A 17 1.58 1.74 17.95
N TYR A 18 2.06 2.85 17.41
CA TYR A 18 3.42 2.98 16.87
C TYR A 18 4.21 4.10 17.54
N LYS A 19 5.52 3.92 17.72
CA LYS A 19 6.42 5.05 17.98
C LYS A 19 6.46 5.95 16.76
N GLN A 20 6.13 7.21 16.93
CA GLN A 20 6.00 8.17 15.82
C GLN A 20 7.28 8.29 14.99
N GLY A 21 8.46 8.40 15.61
CA GLY A 21 9.72 8.48 14.89
C GLY A 21 10.01 7.22 14.07
N GLY A 22 9.83 6.02 14.65
CA GLY A 22 9.99 4.76 13.91
C GLY A 22 9.02 4.64 12.73
N PHE A 23 7.78 5.09 12.92
CA PHE A 23 6.77 5.10 11.87
C PHE A 23 7.17 5.97 10.68
N VAL A 24 7.64 7.21 10.93
CA VAL A 24 8.11 8.12 9.86
C VAL A 24 9.33 7.54 9.16
N THR A 25 10.31 7.01 9.90
CA THR A 25 11.48 6.35 9.32
C THR A 25 11.10 5.16 8.41
N SER A 26 10.10 4.37 8.82
CA SER A 26 9.61 3.26 8.00
C SER A 26 8.95 3.74 6.71
N MET A 27 8.23 4.86 6.74
CA MET A 27 7.66 5.45 5.52
C MET A 27 8.74 5.89 4.53
N LEU A 28 9.85 6.48 5.01
CA LEU A 28 10.98 6.81 4.14
C LEU A 28 11.60 5.56 3.51
N LYS A 29 11.73 4.47 4.27
CA LYS A 29 12.18 3.18 3.74
C LYS A 29 11.22 2.61 2.70
N THR A 30 9.92 2.77 2.90
CA THR A 30 8.90 2.38 1.91
C THR A 30 9.08 3.14 0.61
N LEU A 31 9.26 4.46 0.66
CA LEU A 31 9.52 5.27 -0.54
C LEU A 31 10.79 4.83 -1.27
N LYS A 32 11.89 4.52 -0.53
CA LYS A 32 13.11 3.95 -1.13
C LYS A 32 12.85 2.61 -1.81
N ALA A 33 12.09 1.73 -1.18
CA ALA A 33 11.72 0.43 -1.77
C ALA A 33 10.86 0.57 -3.03
N MET A 34 10.09 1.66 -3.14
CA MET A 34 9.35 2.05 -4.35
C MET A 34 10.23 2.67 -5.44
N GLY A 35 11.53 2.80 -5.22
CA GLY A 35 12.49 3.33 -6.19
C GLY A 35 12.70 4.85 -6.12
N PHE A 36 12.16 5.53 -5.12
CA PHE A 36 12.43 6.96 -4.92
C PHE A 36 13.80 7.17 -4.29
N GLU A 37 14.56 8.15 -4.81
CA GLU A 37 15.84 8.59 -4.22
C GLU A 37 15.58 9.39 -2.94
N MET A 38 15.28 8.69 -1.85
CA MET A 38 15.03 9.34 -0.55
C MET A 38 16.32 9.46 0.28
N PRO A 39 16.47 10.54 1.08
CA PRO A 39 17.59 10.66 2.00
C PRO A 39 17.56 9.56 3.07
N ASP A 40 18.74 9.27 3.66
CA ASP A 40 18.85 8.31 4.76
C ASP A 40 18.40 8.91 6.09
N ASP A 41 18.56 10.21 6.24
CA ASP A 41 18.21 10.96 7.44
C ASP A 41 16.99 11.87 7.18
N ILE A 42 16.08 11.89 8.14
CA ILE A 42 14.91 12.76 8.11
C ILE A 42 15.28 14.24 8.10
N ASP A 43 16.40 14.61 8.69
CA ASP A 43 16.89 15.99 8.73
C ASP A 43 17.30 16.52 7.34
N GLN A 44 17.53 15.63 6.37
CA GLN A 44 17.84 15.95 4.97
C GLN A 44 16.57 16.11 4.11
N LEU A 45 15.38 15.80 4.64
CA LEU A 45 14.12 15.94 3.89
C LEU A 45 13.87 17.36 3.34
N PRO A 46 14.14 18.45 4.07
CA PRO A 46 13.95 19.80 3.52
C PRO A 46 14.74 20.06 2.24
N GLU A 47 15.99 19.59 2.16
CA GLU A 47 16.84 19.73 0.96
C GLU A 47 16.30 18.86 -0.18
N TYR A 48 15.89 17.63 0.12
CA TYR A 48 15.25 16.75 -0.86
C TYR A 48 13.97 17.38 -1.43
N VAL A 49 13.09 17.90 -0.57
CA VAL A 49 11.85 18.57 -0.99
C VAL A 49 12.14 19.80 -1.85
N ALA A 50 13.15 20.61 -1.51
CA ALA A 50 13.55 21.74 -2.32
C ALA A 50 13.98 21.30 -3.74
N LYS A 51 14.79 20.26 -3.84
CA LYS A 51 15.27 19.69 -5.11
C LYS A 51 14.11 19.20 -6.00
N ILE A 52 13.16 18.40 -5.45
CA ILE A 52 12.04 17.90 -6.25
C ILE A 52 11.03 19.00 -6.60
N LYS A 53 10.91 20.04 -5.76
CA LYS A 53 10.12 21.23 -6.05
C LYS A 53 10.70 22.03 -7.24
N GLU A 54 12.00 22.25 -7.26
CA GLU A 54 12.70 22.90 -8.37
C GLU A 54 12.56 22.10 -9.68
N ALA A 55 12.56 20.77 -9.59
CA ALA A 55 12.32 19.87 -10.71
C ALA A 55 10.83 19.77 -11.14
N ASN A 56 9.92 20.49 -10.46
CA ASN A 56 8.46 20.38 -10.65
C ASN A 56 7.91 18.95 -10.50
N MET A 57 8.47 18.20 -9.57
CA MET A 57 8.16 16.78 -9.33
C MET A 57 7.43 16.52 -7.99
N LEU A 58 6.90 17.57 -7.35
CA LEU A 58 6.13 17.37 -6.10
C LEU A 58 4.91 16.49 -6.35
N PRO A 59 4.72 15.42 -5.56
CA PRO A 59 3.62 14.51 -5.78
C PRO A 59 2.27 15.14 -5.47
N LYS A 60 1.28 14.83 -6.30
CA LYS A 60 -0.13 15.15 -6.07
C LYS A 60 -0.89 13.86 -5.97
N SER A 61 -1.30 13.49 -4.77
CA SER A 61 -1.96 12.23 -4.48
C SER A 61 -3.46 12.42 -4.33
N LEU A 62 -4.25 11.71 -5.13
CA LEU A 62 -5.70 11.63 -4.97
C LEU A 62 -6.03 10.39 -4.14
N VAL A 63 -6.66 10.60 -2.98
CA VAL A 63 -7.07 9.53 -2.09
C VAL A 63 -8.53 9.20 -2.36
N ALA A 64 -8.76 8.10 -3.09
CA ALA A 64 -10.10 7.64 -3.43
C ALA A 64 -10.76 6.79 -2.34
N CYS A 65 -9.96 6.27 -1.39
CA CYS A 65 -10.41 5.43 -0.29
C CYS A 65 -10.46 6.21 1.05
N PRO A 66 -11.16 5.68 2.07
CA PRO A 66 -11.32 6.40 3.33
C PRO A 66 -9.99 6.68 4.06
N LEU A 67 -9.76 7.93 4.46
CA LEU A 67 -8.58 8.36 5.24
C LEU A 67 -8.53 7.77 6.66
N MET A 68 -9.61 7.19 7.16
CA MET A 68 -9.63 6.51 8.47
C MET A 68 -8.91 5.16 8.47
N HIS A 69 -8.55 4.63 7.30
CA HIS A 69 -7.80 3.38 7.14
C HIS A 69 -6.34 3.63 6.75
N GLY A 70 -5.46 2.68 7.09
CA GLY A 70 -4.03 2.76 6.78
C GLY A 70 -3.76 2.98 5.29
N THR A 71 -4.48 2.32 4.40
CA THR A 71 -4.35 2.53 2.94
C THR A 71 -4.51 4.01 2.57
N GLY A 72 -5.61 4.64 2.97
CA GLY A 72 -5.84 6.06 2.67
C GLY A 72 -4.89 6.99 3.41
N MET A 73 -4.73 6.80 4.72
CA MET A 73 -3.92 7.69 5.56
C MET A 73 -2.43 7.55 5.28
N TRP A 74 -1.90 6.34 5.27
CA TRP A 74 -0.44 6.13 5.15
C TRP A 74 0.04 6.29 3.72
N LEU A 75 -0.60 5.59 2.78
CA LEU A 75 -0.16 5.56 1.38
C LEU A 75 -0.64 6.80 0.61
N GLY A 76 -1.87 7.25 0.90
CA GLY A 76 -2.49 8.35 0.17
C GLY A 76 -2.22 9.74 0.75
N ALA A 77 -1.97 9.86 2.07
CA ALA A 77 -1.74 11.14 2.70
C ALA A 77 -0.32 11.30 3.24
N PHE A 78 0.15 10.43 4.13
CA PHE A 78 1.45 10.64 4.77
C PHE A 78 2.63 10.54 3.81
N LEU A 79 2.65 9.54 2.90
CA LEU A 79 3.75 9.41 1.94
C LEU A 79 3.93 10.66 1.07
N PRO A 80 2.90 11.19 0.39
CA PRO A 80 3.08 12.41 -0.40
C PRO A 80 3.41 13.64 0.46
N MET A 81 2.84 13.76 1.67
CA MET A 81 3.14 14.88 2.57
C MET A 81 4.58 14.89 3.04
N LEU A 82 5.18 13.72 3.32
CA LEU A 82 6.60 13.59 3.69
C LEU A 82 7.55 14.09 2.60
N THR A 83 7.11 14.05 1.36
CA THR A 83 7.89 14.52 0.21
C THR A 83 7.48 15.92 -0.27
N GLY A 84 6.77 16.69 0.59
CA GLY A 84 6.36 18.06 0.28
C GLY A 84 5.24 18.17 -0.76
N GLY A 85 4.60 17.04 -1.10
CA GLY A 85 3.48 16.99 -2.02
C GLY A 85 2.15 17.39 -1.38
N CYS A 86 1.07 17.24 -2.13
CA CYS A 86 -0.26 17.54 -1.65
C CYS A 86 -1.20 16.32 -1.72
N VAL A 87 -2.22 16.35 -0.89
CA VAL A 87 -3.30 15.37 -0.84
C VAL A 87 -4.56 16.00 -1.43
N VAL A 88 -5.16 15.32 -2.37
CA VAL A 88 -6.39 15.74 -3.04
C VAL A 88 -7.50 14.77 -2.68
N SER A 89 -8.66 15.27 -2.31
CA SER A 89 -9.86 14.49 -2.06
C SER A 89 -11.03 15.01 -2.89
N VAL A 90 -11.87 14.10 -3.35
CA VAL A 90 -13.12 14.45 -4.03
C VAL A 90 -14.24 14.49 -2.98
N PRO A 91 -14.92 15.64 -2.78
CA PRO A 91 -15.89 15.81 -1.72
C PRO A 91 -17.24 15.17 -2.07
N ASN A 92 -17.29 13.84 -2.09
CA ASN A 92 -18.50 13.06 -2.36
C ASN A 92 -18.83 12.14 -1.18
N LEU A 93 -20.12 11.86 -0.98
CA LEU A 93 -20.59 10.89 0.03
C LEU A 93 -20.35 9.43 -0.39
N SER A 94 -20.20 9.19 -1.68
CA SER A 94 -19.90 7.88 -2.27
C SER A 94 -18.82 8.01 -3.32
N PHE A 95 -18.13 6.91 -3.64
CA PHE A 95 -17.15 6.88 -4.70
C PHE A 95 -17.82 7.16 -6.06
N ASP A 96 -17.25 8.09 -6.82
CA ASP A 96 -17.69 8.53 -8.15
C ASP A 96 -16.46 8.58 -9.06
N ALA A 97 -16.39 7.65 -10.00
CA ALA A 97 -15.24 7.48 -10.87
C ALA A 97 -15.13 8.59 -11.92
N ASP A 98 -16.25 9.15 -12.38
CA ASP A 98 -16.23 10.25 -13.36
C ASP A 98 -15.64 11.51 -12.73
N LYS A 99 -16.07 11.84 -11.51
CA LYS A 99 -15.49 12.96 -10.75
C LYS A 99 -14.04 12.74 -10.36
N LEU A 100 -13.65 11.49 -10.12
CA LEU A 100 -12.25 11.16 -9.87
C LEU A 100 -11.39 11.52 -11.10
N TRP A 101 -11.81 11.10 -12.29
CA TRP A 101 -11.05 11.38 -13.51
C TRP A 101 -11.09 12.84 -13.92
N GLU A 102 -12.22 13.55 -13.74
CA GLU A 102 -12.30 15.00 -13.87
C GLU A 102 -11.28 15.71 -12.97
N GLU A 103 -11.15 15.26 -11.72
CA GLU A 103 -10.18 15.81 -10.78
C GLU A 103 -8.73 15.47 -11.15
N VAL A 104 -8.48 14.25 -11.65
CA VAL A 104 -7.16 13.85 -12.18
C VAL A 104 -6.73 14.78 -13.29
N GLU A 105 -7.61 15.03 -14.27
CA GLU A 105 -7.33 15.92 -15.39
C GLU A 105 -7.13 17.38 -14.93
N ARG A 106 -8.03 17.88 -14.07
CA ARG A 106 -8.02 19.26 -13.56
C ARG A 106 -6.77 19.59 -12.75
N SER A 107 -6.43 18.72 -11.82
CA SER A 107 -5.36 18.95 -10.85
C SER A 107 -4.02 18.36 -11.26
N LYS A 108 -3.97 17.63 -12.38
CA LYS A 108 -2.77 16.91 -12.85
C LYS A 108 -2.23 16.00 -11.73
N ILE A 109 -3.07 15.09 -11.28
CA ILE A 109 -2.76 14.11 -10.24
C ILE A 109 -1.66 13.17 -10.72
N SER A 110 -0.65 12.94 -9.89
CA SER A 110 0.47 12.05 -10.20
C SER A 110 0.31 10.65 -9.58
N SER A 111 -0.46 10.52 -8.50
CA SER A 111 -0.73 9.23 -7.88
C SER A 111 -2.16 9.11 -7.36
N ILE A 112 -2.72 7.89 -7.42
CA ILE A 112 -4.06 7.59 -6.94
C ILE A 112 -3.97 6.43 -5.95
N VAL A 113 -4.71 6.50 -4.84
CA VAL A 113 -4.77 5.42 -3.84
C VAL A 113 -6.19 4.88 -3.75
N ILE A 114 -6.31 3.55 -3.95
CA ILE A 114 -7.57 2.82 -4.06
C ILE A 114 -7.59 1.58 -3.16
N VAL A 115 -8.70 0.85 -3.17
CA VAL A 115 -8.87 -0.45 -2.52
C VAL A 115 -9.40 -1.47 -3.53
N GLY A 116 -8.51 -2.14 -4.24
CA GLY A 116 -8.77 -3.23 -5.16
C GLY A 116 -9.81 -2.97 -6.25
N ASP A 117 -10.40 -4.04 -6.71
CA ASP A 117 -11.39 -4.04 -7.79
C ASP A 117 -12.66 -3.25 -7.48
N ALA A 118 -12.98 -3.05 -6.20
CA ALA A 118 -14.13 -2.25 -5.80
C ALA A 118 -14.05 -0.79 -6.29
N PHE A 119 -12.83 -0.27 -6.45
CA PHE A 119 -12.55 1.05 -7.01
C PHE A 119 -12.09 0.97 -8.47
N ALA A 120 -11.21 0.02 -8.77
CA ALA A 120 -10.57 -0.06 -10.08
C ALA A 120 -11.56 -0.39 -11.22
N LYS A 121 -12.56 -1.25 -10.98
CA LYS A 121 -13.59 -1.57 -11.99
C LYS A 121 -14.44 -0.36 -12.39
N PRO A 122 -15.06 0.39 -11.45
CA PRO A 122 -15.76 1.62 -11.82
C PRO A 122 -14.86 2.66 -12.49
N MET A 123 -13.58 2.77 -12.07
CA MET A 123 -12.59 3.65 -12.73
C MET A 123 -12.37 3.26 -14.18
N LEU A 124 -12.17 1.97 -14.45
CA LEU A 124 -12.01 1.43 -15.81
C LEU A 124 -13.27 1.65 -16.67
N GLU A 125 -14.46 1.38 -16.12
CA GLU A 125 -15.73 1.60 -16.82
C GLU A 125 -15.91 3.06 -17.22
N SER A 126 -15.58 4.00 -16.36
CA SER A 126 -15.64 5.43 -16.64
C SER A 126 -14.66 5.82 -17.77
N LEU A 127 -13.42 5.33 -17.76
CA LEU A 127 -12.45 5.55 -18.85
C LEU A 127 -12.97 5.01 -20.18
N ASN A 128 -13.53 3.79 -20.20
CA ASN A 128 -14.09 3.17 -21.40
C ASN A 128 -15.24 3.99 -21.97
N LYS A 129 -16.21 4.40 -21.14
CA LYS A 129 -17.35 5.23 -21.53
C LYS A 129 -16.90 6.57 -22.12
N ALA A 130 -15.93 7.24 -21.48
CA ALA A 130 -15.40 8.52 -21.97
C ALA A 130 -14.71 8.36 -23.34
N LYS A 131 -13.94 7.29 -23.52
CA LYS A 131 -13.27 6.96 -24.78
C LYS A 131 -14.30 6.66 -25.90
N GLU A 132 -15.32 5.86 -25.61
CA GLU A 132 -16.40 5.54 -26.55
C GLU A 132 -17.22 6.79 -26.94
N ALA A 133 -17.43 7.71 -26.00
CA ALA A 133 -18.08 9.00 -26.27
C ALA A 133 -17.20 10.00 -27.03
N GLY A 134 -15.95 9.65 -27.38
CA GLY A 134 -15.01 10.53 -28.06
C GLY A 134 -14.49 11.68 -27.20
N LYS A 135 -14.60 11.58 -25.88
CA LYS A 135 -14.14 12.57 -24.90
C LYS A 135 -13.29 11.90 -23.81
N PRO A 136 -12.14 11.29 -24.16
CA PRO A 136 -11.31 10.62 -23.17
C PRO A 136 -10.74 11.65 -22.16
N TYR A 137 -10.63 11.25 -20.89
CA TYR A 137 -9.96 12.05 -19.87
C TYR A 137 -8.44 12.10 -20.15
N ASP A 138 -7.82 13.25 -19.88
CA ASP A 138 -6.36 13.37 -19.87
C ASP A 138 -5.79 12.85 -18.54
N ILE A 139 -5.35 11.60 -18.58
CA ILE A 139 -4.74 10.92 -17.43
C ILE A 139 -3.22 10.81 -17.56
N SER A 140 -2.61 11.56 -18.48
CA SER A 140 -1.17 11.51 -18.78
C SER A 140 -0.27 11.88 -17.58
N SER A 141 -0.81 12.58 -16.59
CA SER A 141 -0.10 12.93 -15.37
C SER A 141 0.01 11.79 -14.36
N VAL A 142 -0.81 10.73 -14.48
CA VAL A 142 -0.84 9.62 -13.53
C VAL A 142 0.37 8.72 -13.75
N MET A 143 1.25 8.68 -12.78
CA MET A 143 2.45 7.84 -12.79
C MET A 143 2.26 6.55 -12.00
N LEU A 144 1.38 6.58 -10.99
CA LEU A 144 1.24 5.51 -10.01
C LEU A 144 -0.20 5.37 -9.53
N ILE A 145 -0.70 4.13 -9.50
CA ILE A 145 -1.90 3.77 -8.71
C ILE A 145 -1.46 2.76 -7.64
N ILE A 146 -1.77 3.05 -6.38
CA ILE A 146 -1.51 2.16 -5.25
C ILE A 146 -2.82 1.57 -4.77
N SER A 147 -2.83 0.26 -4.58
CA SER A 147 -3.96 -0.47 -3.98
C SER A 147 -3.50 -1.26 -2.76
N SER A 148 -4.38 -1.42 -1.79
CA SER A 148 -4.20 -2.32 -0.66
C SER A 148 -5.56 -2.74 -0.08
N GLY A 149 -5.58 -3.85 0.66
CA GLY A 149 -6.70 -4.27 1.50
C GLY A 149 -7.64 -5.30 0.88
N VAL A 150 -7.87 -5.28 -0.43
CA VAL A 150 -8.62 -6.33 -1.14
C VAL A 150 -8.00 -6.59 -2.51
N MET A 151 -8.37 -7.73 -3.10
CA MET A 151 -7.86 -8.20 -4.39
C MET A 151 -8.03 -7.15 -5.49
N TRP A 152 -6.98 -6.99 -6.30
CA TRP A 152 -6.96 -6.24 -7.54
C TRP A 152 -6.59 -7.18 -8.69
N SER A 153 -7.56 -7.51 -9.53
CA SER A 153 -7.42 -8.51 -10.58
C SER A 153 -6.46 -8.10 -11.70
N SER A 154 -5.75 -9.07 -12.25
CA SER A 154 -4.80 -8.85 -13.35
C SER A 154 -5.48 -8.35 -14.62
N GLU A 155 -6.71 -8.76 -14.87
CA GLU A 155 -7.49 -8.30 -16.02
C GLU A 155 -7.78 -6.80 -15.93
N VAL A 156 -8.21 -6.32 -14.75
CA VAL A 156 -8.48 -4.90 -14.55
C VAL A 156 -7.20 -4.07 -14.62
N LYS A 157 -6.09 -4.57 -14.05
CA LYS A 157 -4.77 -3.93 -14.18
C LYS A 157 -4.35 -3.78 -15.65
N LYS A 158 -4.44 -4.85 -16.44
CA LYS A 158 -4.12 -4.84 -17.87
C LYS A 158 -4.97 -3.84 -18.64
N ALA A 159 -6.28 -3.84 -18.41
CA ALA A 159 -7.21 -2.94 -19.08
C ALA A 159 -6.97 -1.46 -18.72
N LEU A 160 -6.62 -1.14 -17.47
CA LEU A 160 -6.20 0.22 -17.09
C LEU A 160 -4.93 0.65 -17.83
N LEU A 161 -3.97 -0.25 -17.97
CA LEU A 161 -2.72 0.02 -18.70
C LEU A 161 -2.92 0.22 -20.20
N GLU A 162 -4.03 -0.24 -20.81
CA GLU A 162 -4.38 0.08 -22.20
C GLU A 162 -4.70 1.57 -22.38
N HIS A 163 -5.24 2.23 -21.36
CA HIS A 163 -5.52 3.67 -21.41
C HIS A 163 -4.27 4.52 -21.23
N HIS A 164 -3.40 4.17 -20.30
CA HIS A 164 -2.17 4.91 -20.02
C HIS A 164 -1.12 4.00 -19.40
N ASP A 165 0.16 4.17 -19.78
CA ASP A 165 1.27 3.44 -19.15
C ASP A 165 1.65 4.11 -17.83
N MET A 166 1.48 3.36 -16.75
CA MET A 166 1.72 3.80 -15.38
C MET A 166 2.14 2.61 -14.53
N MET A 167 2.65 2.85 -13.35
CA MET A 167 2.94 1.81 -12.37
C MET A 167 1.67 1.49 -11.56
N LEU A 168 1.31 0.22 -11.49
CA LEU A 168 0.24 -0.28 -10.65
C LEU A 168 0.85 -1.09 -9.51
N MET A 169 0.80 -0.56 -8.30
CA MET A 169 1.36 -1.19 -7.11
C MET A 169 0.23 -1.75 -6.25
N ASP A 170 0.26 -3.05 -6.05
CA ASP A 170 -0.65 -3.75 -5.14
C ASP A 170 0.12 -4.14 -3.88
N THR A 171 -0.31 -3.66 -2.73
CA THR A 171 0.38 -3.89 -1.45
C THR A 171 -0.45 -4.79 -0.55
N MET A 172 0.20 -5.78 0.01
CA MET A 172 -0.36 -6.69 0.99
C MET A 172 0.13 -6.31 2.39
N GLY A 173 -0.79 -6.17 3.31
CA GLY A 173 -0.49 -5.84 4.69
C GLY A 173 -1.73 -5.61 5.53
N SER A 174 -1.48 -5.37 6.80
CA SER A 174 -2.48 -5.04 7.79
C SER A 174 -2.09 -3.74 8.51
N THR A 175 -2.93 -3.29 9.43
CA THR A 175 -2.57 -2.15 10.32
C THR A 175 -1.35 -2.48 11.19
N GLU A 176 -1.05 -3.75 11.38
CA GLU A 176 0.05 -4.27 12.20
C GLU A 176 1.38 -4.41 11.44
N GLY A 177 1.37 -4.33 10.10
CA GLY A 177 2.60 -4.37 9.30
C GLY A 177 2.38 -4.64 7.82
N GLY A 178 3.31 -4.17 7.00
CA GLY A 178 3.34 -4.42 5.55
C GLY A 178 4.06 -5.74 5.25
N MET A 179 3.41 -6.64 4.53
CA MET A 179 3.87 -8.02 4.29
C MET A 179 4.56 -8.19 2.95
N GLY A 180 4.00 -7.59 1.90
CA GLY A 180 4.51 -7.76 0.55
C GLY A 180 3.92 -6.75 -0.44
N ALA A 181 4.47 -6.76 -1.66
CA ALA A 181 3.98 -5.95 -2.75
C ALA A 181 4.11 -6.66 -4.10
N SER A 182 3.29 -6.22 -5.05
CA SER A 182 3.33 -6.59 -6.45
C SER A 182 3.29 -5.33 -7.30
N ILE A 183 4.16 -5.23 -8.28
CA ILE A 183 4.22 -4.09 -9.20
C ILE A 183 3.91 -4.60 -10.61
N THR A 184 2.95 -3.94 -11.26
CA THR A 184 2.54 -4.22 -12.63
C THR A 184 2.71 -2.98 -13.49
N SER A 185 3.25 -3.13 -14.69
CA SER A 185 3.29 -2.14 -15.75
C SER A 185 3.14 -2.84 -17.11
N ARG A 186 3.10 -2.09 -18.21
CA ARG A 186 3.11 -2.72 -19.56
C ARG A 186 4.35 -3.59 -19.77
N ALA A 187 5.50 -3.17 -19.26
CA ALA A 187 6.75 -3.91 -19.36
C ALA A 187 6.86 -5.10 -18.39
N MET A 188 6.12 -5.05 -17.28
CA MET A 188 6.15 -6.06 -16.21
C MET A 188 4.73 -6.50 -15.86
N PRO A 189 4.07 -7.33 -16.67
CA PRO A 189 2.76 -7.88 -16.34
C PRO A 189 2.89 -8.88 -15.16
N THR A 190 1.95 -8.81 -14.21
CA THR A 190 1.90 -9.73 -13.06
C THR A 190 0.58 -10.47 -12.99
N GLU A 191 0.59 -11.63 -12.33
CA GLU A 191 -0.60 -12.41 -12.02
C GLU A 191 -1.37 -11.81 -10.83
N THR A 192 -2.65 -12.17 -10.71
CA THR A 192 -3.48 -11.77 -9.57
C THR A 192 -2.95 -12.43 -8.29
N ALA A 193 -2.94 -11.68 -7.19
CA ALA A 193 -2.58 -12.13 -5.85
C ALA A 193 -1.17 -12.76 -5.71
N LYS A 194 -0.27 -12.46 -6.63
CA LYS A 194 1.13 -12.90 -6.58
C LYS A 194 1.99 -11.76 -6.03
N PHE A 195 2.47 -11.92 -4.80
CA PHE A 195 3.23 -10.90 -4.08
C PHE A 195 4.66 -11.35 -3.82
N ARG A 196 5.60 -10.40 -3.80
CA ARG A 196 6.92 -10.60 -3.21
C ARG A 196 6.90 -10.15 -1.77
N LEU A 197 7.49 -10.95 -0.88
CA LEU A 197 7.64 -10.58 0.53
C LEU A 197 8.54 -9.34 0.68
N ASN A 198 8.15 -8.46 1.59
CA ASN A 198 9.02 -7.35 2.00
C ASN A 198 10.24 -7.88 2.76
N PRO A 199 11.39 -7.20 2.71
CA PRO A 199 12.52 -7.53 3.58
C PRO A 199 12.10 -7.60 5.06
N GLY A 200 12.52 -8.67 5.74
CA GLY A 200 12.14 -8.91 7.14
C GLY A 200 10.75 -9.53 7.33
N THR A 201 10.12 -10.02 6.27
CA THR A 201 8.91 -10.86 6.37
C THR A 201 9.30 -12.34 6.34
N VAL A 202 8.70 -13.14 7.21
CA VAL A 202 8.87 -14.59 7.32
C VAL A 202 7.52 -15.30 7.23
N ILE A 203 7.54 -16.56 6.83
CA ILE A 203 6.40 -17.47 6.95
C ILE A 203 6.78 -18.57 7.94
N VAL A 204 5.98 -18.74 8.99
CA VAL A 204 6.25 -19.67 10.09
C VAL A 204 5.13 -20.71 10.15
N SER A 205 5.50 -21.98 10.07
CA SER A 205 4.56 -23.11 10.18
C SER A 205 3.93 -23.20 11.58
N ASP A 206 2.91 -24.01 11.73
CA ASP A 206 2.29 -24.24 13.06
C ASP A 206 3.23 -24.97 14.02
N ASP A 207 4.25 -25.67 13.50
CA ASP A 207 5.30 -26.32 14.32
C ASP A 207 6.36 -25.31 14.81
N GLY A 208 6.29 -24.06 14.38
CA GLY A 208 7.19 -23.00 14.79
C GLY A 208 8.49 -22.90 13.99
N GLU A 209 8.54 -23.54 12.82
CA GLU A 209 9.70 -23.50 11.91
C GLU A 209 9.44 -22.53 10.74
N GLU A 210 10.51 -21.91 10.24
CA GLU A 210 10.41 -21.09 9.04
C GLU A 210 10.13 -21.96 7.81
N VAL A 211 9.17 -21.56 6.98
CA VAL A 211 8.73 -22.32 5.81
C VAL A 211 9.69 -22.09 4.66
N GLU A 212 10.26 -23.19 4.14
CA GLU A 212 11.14 -23.16 2.97
C GLU A 212 10.36 -22.89 1.68
N PRO A 213 10.91 -22.05 0.77
CA PRO A 213 10.34 -21.82 -0.54
C PRO A 213 10.11 -23.12 -1.32
N GLY A 214 8.93 -23.24 -1.96
CA GLY A 214 8.58 -24.41 -2.75
C GLY A 214 8.15 -25.63 -1.97
N SER A 215 8.17 -25.61 -0.63
CA SER A 215 7.76 -26.77 0.21
C SER A 215 6.27 -27.08 0.15
N GLY A 216 5.44 -26.12 -0.27
CA GLY A 216 3.98 -26.23 -0.26
C GLY A 216 3.37 -26.15 1.15
N VAL A 217 4.18 -25.96 2.19
CA VAL A 217 3.71 -25.80 3.56
C VAL A 217 3.08 -24.42 3.73
N MET A 218 1.90 -24.37 4.35
CA MET A 218 1.24 -23.13 4.73
C MET A 218 1.71 -22.68 6.11
N GLY A 219 2.00 -21.39 6.26
CA GLY A 219 2.41 -20.82 7.55
C GLY A 219 1.85 -19.41 7.77
N LYS A 220 2.01 -18.93 9.00
CA LYS A 220 1.63 -17.58 9.42
C LYS A 220 2.65 -16.57 8.92
N ILE A 221 2.17 -15.49 8.35
CA ILE A 221 3.03 -14.39 7.90
C ILE A 221 3.42 -13.53 9.11
N GLY A 222 4.71 -13.38 9.33
CA GLY A 222 5.30 -12.49 10.34
C GLY A 222 6.10 -11.37 9.70
N THR A 223 5.95 -10.14 10.17
CA THR A 223 6.70 -8.97 9.68
C THR A 223 7.53 -8.35 10.78
N SER A 224 8.82 -8.09 10.52
CA SER A 224 9.74 -7.41 11.44
C SER A 224 10.03 -5.97 11.00
N GLY A 225 10.98 -5.34 11.66
CA GLY A 225 11.37 -3.95 11.42
C GLY A 225 10.50 -2.97 12.20
N LEU A 226 9.52 -2.31 11.57
CA LEU A 226 8.56 -1.50 12.28
C LEU A 226 7.42 -2.36 12.83
N VAL A 227 7.60 -2.87 14.04
CA VAL A 227 6.56 -3.61 14.77
C VAL A 227 5.85 -2.65 15.74
N PRO A 228 4.50 -2.67 15.81
CA PRO A 228 3.75 -1.88 16.78
C PRO A 228 4.21 -2.10 18.22
N GLU A 229 4.06 -1.09 19.07
CA GLU A 229 4.27 -1.24 20.52
C GLU A 229 3.27 -2.23 21.13
N GLY A 230 2.06 -2.29 20.58
CA GLY A 230 0.97 -3.15 21.01
C GLY A 230 -0.37 -2.61 20.59
N TYR A 231 -1.42 -3.27 21.06
CA TYR A 231 -2.78 -2.76 21.01
C TYR A 231 -3.09 -1.94 22.26
N TYR A 232 -3.74 -0.80 22.09
CA TYR A 232 -4.11 0.08 23.20
C TYR A 232 -5.05 -0.64 24.19
N LYS A 233 -4.64 -0.70 25.45
CA LYS A 233 -5.37 -1.35 26.55
C LYS A 233 -5.71 -2.84 26.34
N ASP A 234 -4.97 -3.54 25.48
CA ASP A 234 -5.14 -4.98 25.23
C ASP A 234 -3.78 -5.70 25.29
N PRO A 235 -3.22 -5.94 26.49
CA PRO A 235 -1.93 -6.58 26.66
C PRO A 235 -1.94 -8.06 26.23
N VAL A 236 -3.07 -8.75 26.39
CA VAL A 236 -3.20 -10.18 26.04
C VAL A 236 -3.07 -10.35 24.53
N LYS A 237 -3.89 -9.63 23.76
CA LYS A 237 -3.83 -9.72 22.30
C LYS A 237 -2.52 -9.16 21.74
N SER A 238 -1.95 -8.16 22.42
CA SER A 238 -0.62 -7.64 22.05
C SER A 238 0.46 -8.72 22.15
N ALA A 239 0.49 -9.50 23.23
CA ALA A 239 1.45 -10.60 23.42
C ALA A 239 1.24 -11.76 22.42
N GLU A 240 0.00 -12.03 22.02
CA GLU A 240 -0.31 -13.05 21.01
C GLU A 240 0.15 -12.64 19.61
N THR A 241 0.06 -11.35 19.27
CA THR A 241 0.33 -10.82 17.93
C THR A 241 1.77 -10.36 17.76
N PHE A 242 2.33 -9.65 18.74
CA PHE A 242 3.67 -9.06 18.68
C PHE A 242 4.64 -9.86 19.55
N LYS A 243 5.31 -10.82 18.95
CA LYS A 243 6.17 -11.78 19.66
C LYS A 243 7.54 -11.97 19.01
N GLU A 244 8.46 -12.55 19.74
CA GLU A 244 9.77 -12.90 19.25
C GLU A 244 9.76 -14.22 18.48
N PHE A 245 10.49 -14.26 17.39
CA PHE A 245 10.85 -15.44 16.63
C PHE A 245 12.33 -15.34 16.26
N ASN A 246 13.13 -16.34 16.59
CA ASN A 246 14.58 -16.38 16.39
C ASN A 246 15.31 -15.11 16.91
N GLY A 247 14.90 -14.59 18.09
CA GLY A 247 15.50 -13.41 18.71
C GLY A 247 15.12 -12.06 18.07
N VAL A 248 14.21 -12.06 17.09
CA VAL A 248 13.71 -10.84 16.43
C VAL A 248 12.23 -10.69 16.73
N ARG A 249 11.80 -9.45 17.00
CA ARG A 249 10.39 -9.14 17.25
C ARG A 249 9.63 -9.00 15.95
N TYR A 250 8.52 -9.73 15.84
CA TYR A 250 7.62 -9.76 14.68
C TYR A 250 6.18 -9.42 15.06
N SER A 251 5.44 -8.96 14.06
CA SER A 251 3.98 -8.89 14.05
C SER A 251 3.42 -10.08 13.29
N PHE A 252 2.56 -10.89 13.91
CA PHE A 252 1.83 -12.01 13.33
C PHE A 252 0.32 -11.73 13.42
N PRO A 253 -0.26 -10.94 12.52
CA PRO A 253 -1.67 -10.51 12.61
C PRO A 253 -2.68 -11.63 12.35
N GLY A 254 -2.24 -12.75 11.76
CA GLY A 254 -3.06 -13.93 11.53
C GLY A 254 -3.28 -14.28 10.07
N ASP A 255 -2.59 -13.63 9.16
CA ASP A 255 -2.60 -13.97 7.74
C ASP A 255 -1.71 -15.19 7.48
N TYR A 256 -2.13 -16.05 6.55
CA TYR A 256 -1.43 -17.27 6.16
C TYR A 256 -1.06 -17.22 4.68
N ALA A 257 0.05 -17.86 4.34
CA ALA A 257 0.47 -18.02 2.94
C ALA A 257 1.31 -19.26 2.73
N THR A 258 1.45 -19.66 1.48
CA THR A 258 2.50 -20.56 0.99
C THR A 258 3.54 -19.74 0.24
N ILE A 259 4.81 -20.16 0.25
CA ILE A 259 5.89 -19.53 -0.50
C ILE A 259 6.28 -20.40 -1.69
N ASN A 260 6.30 -19.81 -2.88
CA ASN A 260 6.68 -20.46 -4.12
C ASN A 260 8.21 -20.57 -4.24
N GLU A 261 8.71 -21.43 -5.13
CA GLU A 261 10.15 -21.58 -5.42
C GLU A 261 10.82 -20.25 -5.82
N ASP A 262 10.09 -19.35 -6.50
CA ASP A 262 10.57 -18.05 -6.94
C ASP A 262 10.52 -16.96 -5.84
N GLY A 263 10.19 -17.34 -4.60
CA GLY A 263 10.08 -16.46 -3.44
C GLY A 263 8.82 -15.58 -3.43
N THR A 264 7.91 -15.77 -4.37
CA THR A 264 6.58 -15.14 -4.31
C THR A 264 5.66 -15.94 -3.41
N ILE A 265 4.60 -15.31 -2.91
CA ILE A 265 3.61 -15.97 -2.05
C ILE A 265 2.23 -16.01 -2.70
N ASN A 266 1.48 -17.02 -2.29
CA ASN A 266 0.04 -17.16 -2.52
C ASN A 266 -0.67 -17.12 -1.17
N LEU A 267 -1.78 -16.34 -1.10
CA LEU A 267 -2.64 -16.21 0.08
C LEU A 267 -3.71 -17.30 0.10
#